data_b946376bbf6c311e498ce90b286a0717
#
_entry.id   b946376bbf6c311e498ce90b286a0717
#
_cell.length_a   1.000
_cell.length_b   1.000
_cell.length_c   1.000
_cell.angle_alpha   90.00
_cell.angle_beta   90.00
_cell.angle_gamma   90.00
#
_symmetry.space_group_name_H-M   'P 1'
#
loop_
_entity.id
_entity.type
_entity.pdbx_description
1 polymer ?
#
loop_
_entity_poly.entity_id
_entity_poly.type
_entity_poly.pdbx_seq_one_letter_code
_entity_poly.pdbx_strand_id
1 'polypeptide(L)'
;MNWLSDEAIARLQTASALPDLAGTRYRLIERVGSGGMGTVYLAEDSALGRRVALKILDLPELRTELSVRLLREAHILARLEHPGIVPVHDAGTLADGRVFYAMKFVEGERLDALAKRIDGIHERLRIFQRICEAVAFAHARGILHRDLKPENVMVGPFGEVLVMDWGVAKILREGPAPREVHASIGVETSRKAPTVTKPLKTEHGTILGTPGYMAPEQARGEVESIDERADIYSLGAILKFLVAGPKSDASPGSDSGGSGTRTASSTARAYAPKAVAAIAQKAMAEEPASRYASVSDLAQDVARYLDGAPVSAYPESVFQTAARWATRYRVAIGLVLAYLFVRALMLLWLRR
;
A
#
# COMPACT_ATOMS: atom_id res chain seq x y z
N MET A 1 -37.22 -28.36 -0.62
CA MET A 1 -36.48 -27.58 0.39
C MET A 1 -35.85 -26.39 -0.31
N ASN A 2 -36.53 -25.20 -0.29
CA ASN A 2 -35.93 -24.00 -0.83
C ASN A 2 -35.09 -23.37 0.28
N TRP A 3 -33.78 -23.48 0.19
CA TRP A 3 -32.81 -22.94 1.15
C TRP A 3 -32.60 -21.44 1.03
N LEU A 4 -33.06 -20.84 -0.09
CA LEU A 4 -32.96 -19.41 -0.37
C LEU A 4 -34.35 -18.88 -0.62
N SER A 5 -34.66 -17.71 -0.05
CA SER A 5 -35.88 -16.98 -0.38
C SER A 5 -35.81 -16.47 -1.84
N ASP A 6 -36.97 -16.28 -2.48
CA ASP A 6 -37.02 -15.71 -3.84
C ASP A 6 -36.30 -14.35 -3.91
N GLU A 7 -36.33 -13.61 -2.84
CA GLU A 7 -35.61 -12.35 -2.65
C GLU A 7 -34.09 -12.52 -2.62
N ALA A 8 -33.60 -13.61 -1.98
CA ALA A 8 -32.17 -13.94 -1.98
C ALA A 8 -31.70 -14.43 -3.37
N ILE A 9 -32.54 -15.16 -4.10
CA ILE A 9 -32.27 -15.59 -5.48
C ILE A 9 -32.23 -14.37 -6.41
N ALA A 10 -33.19 -13.46 -6.31
CA ALA A 10 -33.19 -12.19 -7.07
C ALA A 10 -31.95 -11.33 -6.78
N ARG A 11 -31.51 -11.28 -5.53
CA ARG A 11 -30.24 -10.59 -5.12
C ARG A 11 -29.02 -11.22 -5.76
N LEU A 12 -28.92 -12.55 -5.75
CA LEU A 12 -27.80 -13.27 -6.38
C LEU A 12 -27.80 -13.11 -7.91
N GLN A 13 -28.98 -13.08 -8.54
CA GLN A 13 -29.11 -12.84 -9.97
C GLN A 13 -28.70 -11.41 -10.36
N THR A 14 -29.11 -10.41 -9.56
CA THR A 14 -28.72 -9.00 -9.79
C THR A 14 -27.23 -8.78 -9.55
N ALA A 15 -26.64 -9.42 -8.53
CA ALA A 15 -25.21 -9.36 -8.26
C ALA A 15 -24.35 -10.07 -9.33
N SER A 16 -24.92 -11.04 -10.03
CA SER A 16 -24.23 -11.78 -11.13
C SER A 16 -24.46 -11.16 -12.51
N ALA A 17 -25.41 -10.23 -12.66
CA ALA A 17 -25.67 -9.57 -13.93
C ALA A 17 -24.54 -8.61 -14.29
N LEU A 18 -24.02 -8.72 -15.51
CA LEU A 18 -23.07 -7.75 -16.05
C LEU A 18 -23.65 -6.34 -16.02
N PRO A 19 -22.84 -5.31 -15.74
CA PRO A 19 -23.31 -3.94 -15.72
C PRO A 19 -23.78 -3.50 -17.11
N ASP A 20 -24.92 -2.82 -17.16
CA ASP A 20 -25.36 -2.14 -18.38
C ASP A 20 -24.63 -0.81 -18.49
N LEU A 21 -23.70 -0.72 -19.43
CA LEU A 21 -22.91 0.48 -19.72
C LEU A 21 -23.53 1.34 -20.83
N ALA A 22 -24.78 1.03 -21.25
CA ALA A 22 -25.50 1.82 -22.27
C ALA A 22 -25.59 3.29 -21.83
N GLY A 23 -25.38 4.21 -22.76
CA GLY A 23 -25.32 5.65 -22.47
C GLY A 23 -24.01 6.16 -21.88
N THR A 24 -23.03 5.28 -21.61
CA THR A 24 -21.68 5.68 -21.24
C THR A 24 -20.71 5.53 -22.44
N ARG A 25 -19.51 6.11 -22.30
CA ARG A 25 -18.43 5.93 -23.28
C ARG A 25 -17.62 4.65 -23.07
N TYR A 26 -17.98 3.83 -22.11
CA TYR A 26 -17.22 2.64 -21.71
C TYR A 26 -17.80 1.38 -22.32
N ARG A 27 -16.92 0.53 -22.84
CA ARG A 27 -17.25 -0.81 -23.34
C ARG A 27 -16.60 -1.87 -22.43
N LEU A 28 -17.41 -2.73 -21.86
CA LEU A 28 -16.95 -3.81 -20.99
C LEU A 28 -16.09 -4.80 -21.77
N ILE A 29 -14.95 -5.18 -21.20
CA ILE A 29 -14.07 -6.22 -21.74
C ILE A 29 -14.18 -7.47 -20.88
N GLU A 30 -13.81 -7.38 -19.58
CA GLU A 30 -13.85 -8.53 -18.66
C GLU A 30 -13.96 -8.08 -17.21
N ARG A 31 -14.29 -9.02 -16.33
CA ARG A 31 -14.28 -8.82 -14.89
C ARG A 31 -12.86 -9.08 -14.34
N VAL A 32 -12.28 -8.12 -13.66
CA VAL A 32 -10.93 -8.21 -13.09
C VAL A 32 -10.96 -8.73 -11.65
N GLY A 33 -11.93 -8.29 -10.85
CA GLY A 33 -12.02 -8.69 -9.45
C GLY A 33 -13.28 -8.20 -8.78
N SER A 34 -13.56 -8.72 -7.59
CA SER A 34 -14.67 -8.26 -6.74
C SER A 34 -14.21 -8.18 -5.28
N GLY A 35 -14.77 -7.22 -4.54
CA GLY A 35 -14.50 -7.01 -3.12
C GLY A 35 -15.75 -6.49 -2.39
N GLY A 36 -15.60 -6.20 -1.09
CA GLY A 36 -16.74 -5.77 -0.26
C GLY A 36 -17.41 -4.46 -0.67
N MET A 37 -16.77 -3.65 -1.54
CA MET A 37 -17.30 -2.36 -2.03
C MET A 37 -17.68 -2.39 -3.52
N GLY A 38 -17.77 -3.55 -4.15
CA GLY A 38 -18.18 -3.67 -5.55
C GLY A 38 -17.24 -4.50 -6.40
N THR A 39 -17.51 -4.51 -7.70
CA THR A 39 -16.74 -5.27 -8.69
C THR A 39 -15.94 -4.32 -9.58
N VAL A 40 -14.72 -4.74 -9.90
CA VAL A 40 -13.83 -4.03 -10.83
C VAL A 40 -13.83 -4.75 -12.17
N TYR A 41 -14.08 -4.01 -13.23
CA TYR A 41 -14.08 -4.47 -14.60
C TYR A 41 -13.00 -3.77 -15.42
N LEU A 42 -12.37 -4.51 -16.32
CA LEU A 42 -11.62 -3.93 -17.42
C LEU A 42 -12.60 -3.44 -18.48
N ALA A 43 -12.47 -2.19 -18.89
CA ALA A 43 -13.27 -1.62 -19.95
C ALA A 43 -12.40 -0.78 -20.89
N GLU A 44 -12.94 -0.52 -22.08
CA GLU A 44 -12.37 0.43 -23.04
C GLU A 44 -13.13 1.75 -22.98
N ASP A 45 -12.41 2.84 -22.77
CA ASP A 45 -12.90 4.20 -23.00
C ASP A 45 -12.89 4.46 -24.51
N SER A 46 -14.04 4.34 -25.15
CA SER A 46 -14.18 4.45 -26.60
C SER A 46 -13.90 5.86 -27.14
N ALA A 47 -14.01 6.90 -26.30
CA ALA A 47 -13.72 8.28 -26.68
C ALA A 47 -12.21 8.54 -26.79
N LEU A 48 -11.40 7.85 -25.98
CA LEU A 48 -9.94 8.03 -25.93
C LEU A 48 -9.16 6.81 -26.43
N GLY A 49 -9.83 5.70 -26.79
CA GLY A 49 -9.20 4.48 -27.28
C GLY A 49 -8.25 3.83 -26.28
N ARG A 50 -8.56 3.91 -24.97
CA ARG A 50 -7.68 3.40 -23.89
C ARG A 50 -8.39 2.44 -22.97
N ARG A 51 -7.62 1.53 -22.34
CA ARG A 51 -8.12 0.66 -21.30
C ARG A 51 -8.24 1.41 -19.97
N VAL A 52 -9.32 1.15 -19.25
CA VAL A 52 -9.62 1.69 -17.92
C VAL A 52 -10.12 0.59 -17.01
N ALA A 53 -9.95 0.76 -15.70
CA ALA A 53 -10.61 -0.05 -14.69
C ALA A 53 -11.88 0.68 -14.23
N LEU A 54 -13.04 0.02 -14.33
CA LEU A 54 -14.31 0.52 -13.81
C LEU A 54 -14.62 -0.18 -12.50
N LYS A 55 -14.68 0.55 -11.41
CA LYS A 55 -15.18 0.04 -10.12
C LYS A 55 -16.66 0.38 -10.00
N ILE A 56 -17.51 -0.63 -9.87
CA ILE A 56 -18.96 -0.52 -9.89
C ILE A 56 -19.52 -1.16 -8.62
N LEU A 57 -20.49 -0.51 -7.99
CA LEU A 57 -21.25 -1.09 -6.88
C LEU A 57 -22.28 -2.11 -7.39
N ASP A 58 -22.25 -3.33 -6.84
CA ASP A 58 -23.10 -4.44 -7.29
C ASP A 58 -24.46 -4.52 -6.57
N LEU A 59 -24.65 -3.80 -5.45
CA LEU A 59 -25.83 -3.95 -4.59
C LEU A 59 -26.80 -2.78 -4.73
N PRO A 60 -28.02 -3.00 -5.29
CA PRO A 60 -29.03 -1.95 -5.47
C PRO A 60 -29.65 -1.45 -4.18
N GLU A 61 -29.75 -2.29 -3.15
CA GLU A 61 -30.50 -2.01 -1.92
C GLU A 61 -29.73 -1.20 -0.86
N LEU A 62 -28.40 -1.23 -0.92
CA LEU A 62 -27.51 -0.43 -0.07
C LEU A 62 -27.09 0.88 -0.77
N ARG A 63 -27.91 1.35 -1.72
CA ARG A 63 -27.58 2.43 -2.66
C ARG A 63 -27.12 3.73 -1.99
N THR A 64 -27.66 4.10 -0.84
CA THR A 64 -27.38 5.41 -0.28
C THR A 64 -26.02 5.49 0.40
N GLU A 65 -25.69 4.56 1.30
CA GLU A 65 -24.44 4.64 2.07
C GLU A 65 -23.20 4.20 1.26
N LEU A 66 -23.30 3.08 0.53
CA LEU A 66 -22.18 2.58 -0.26
C LEU A 66 -21.91 3.45 -1.49
N SER A 67 -22.96 4.00 -2.12
CA SER A 67 -22.81 4.97 -3.22
C SER A 67 -22.10 6.24 -2.75
N VAL A 68 -22.47 6.77 -1.58
CA VAL A 68 -21.79 7.91 -0.96
C VAL A 68 -20.32 7.57 -0.66
N ARG A 69 -20.04 6.36 -0.16
CA ARG A 69 -18.65 5.92 0.09
C ARG A 69 -17.83 5.83 -1.19
N LEU A 70 -18.37 5.23 -2.25
CA LEU A 70 -17.69 5.10 -3.53
C LEU A 70 -17.41 6.46 -4.19
N LEU A 71 -18.41 7.35 -4.19
CA LEU A 71 -18.22 8.72 -4.70
C LEU A 71 -17.20 9.49 -3.85
N ARG A 72 -17.22 9.30 -2.53
CA ARG A 72 -16.21 9.89 -1.64
C ARG A 72 -14.81 9.36 -1.95
N GLU A 73 -14.65 8.06 -2.18
CA GLU A 73 -13.38 7.47 -2.63
C GLU A 73 -12.91 8.13 -3.92
N ALA A 74 -13.79 8.22 -4.93
CA ALA A 74 -13.47 8.87 -6.19
C ALA A 74 -13.04 10.33 -6.00
N HIS A 75 -13.74 11.11 -5.16
CA HIS A 75 -13.38 12.48 -4.85
C HIS A 75 -12.04 12.61 -4.12
N ILE A 76 -11.72 11.68 -3.19
CA ILE A 76 -10.44 11.64 -2.51
C ILE A 76 -9.31 11.38 -3.53
N LEU A 77 -9.48 10.36 -4.36
CA LEU A 77 -8.51 10.01 -5.41
C LEU A 77 -8.32 11.13 -6.42
N ALA A 78 -9.40 11.81 -6.83
CA ALA A 78 -9.32 12.94 -7.76
C ALA A 78 -8.50 14.13 -7.21
N ARG A 79 -8.31 14.22 -5.89
CA ARG A 79 -7.48 15.25 -5.22
C ARG A 79 -6.03 14.81 -5.03
N LEU A 80 -5.70 13.54 -5.30
CA LEU A 80 -4.38 12.95 -5.11
C LEU A 80 -3.67 12.75 -6.44
N GLU A 81 -3.10 13.83 -6.98
CA GLU A 81 -2.28 13.77 -8.19
C GLU A 81 -0.84 13.41 -7.83
N HIS A 82 -0.51 12.12 -7.85
CA HIS A 82 0.82 11.60 -7.57
C HIS A 82 1.10 10.36 -8.43
N PRO A 83 2.32 10.17 -8.98
CA PRO A 83 2.64 9.04 -9.84
C PRO A 83 2.49 7.67 -9.15
N GLY A 84 2.57 7.61 -7.83
CA GLY A 84 2.36 6.40 -7.03
C GLY A 84 0.91 6.19 -6.56
N ILE A 85 -0.04 6.98 -7.02
CA ILE A 85 -1.48 6.84 -6.70
C ILE A 85 -2.26 6.66 -7.99
N VAL A 86 -3.18 5.69 -8.02
CA VAL A 86 -3.98 5.44 -9.21
C VAL A 86 -4.87 6.65 -9.54
N PRO A 87 -4.76 7.27 -10.74
CA PRO A 87 -5.59 8.41 -11.08
C PRO A 87 -7.02 7.98 -11.43
N VAL A 88 -8.01 8.72 -10.92
CA VAL A 88 -9.42 8.63 -11.35
C VAL A 88 -9.62 9.51 -12.58
N HIS A 89 -10.30 8.96 -13.57
CA HIS A 89 -10.56 9.62 -14.84
C HIS A 89 -12.00 10.13 -14.97
N ASP A 90 -12.93 9.47 -14.27
CA ASP A 90 -14.35 9.77 -14.39
C ASP A 90 -15.13 9.11 -13.25
N ALA A 91 -16.31 9.62 -12.94
CA ALA A 91 -17.26 9.03 -12.02
C ALA A 91 -18.69 9.33 -12.46
N GLY A 92 -19.62 8.40 -12.25
CA GLY A 92 -20.98 8.57 -12.69
C GLY A 92 -21.94 7.51 -12.16
N THR A 93 -23.17 7.57 -12.71
CA THR A 93 -24.23 6.61 -12.39
C THR A 93 -24.68 5.94 -13.70
N LEU A 94 -24.77 4.62 -13.69
CA LEU A 94 -25.27 3.82 -14.80
C LEU A 94 -26.79 3.95 -14.95
N ALA A 95 -27.34 3.53 -16.09
CA ALA A 95 -28.77 3.56 -16.36
C ALA A 95 -29.60 2.76 -15.36
N ASP A 96 -29.03 1.68 -14.81
CA ASP A 96 -29.65 0.85 -13.76
C ASP A 96 -29.50 1.45 -12.34
N GLY A 97 -28.92 2.63 -12.23
CA GLY A 97 -28.72 3.37 -10.97
C GLY A 97 -27.49 2.94 -10.17
N ARG A 98 -26.67 2.00 -10.66
CA ARG A 98 -25.38 1.67 -10.02
C ARG A 98 -24.39 2.81 -10.22
N VAL A 99 -23.63 3.11 -9.17
CA VAL A 99 -22.56 4.12 -9.20
C VAL A 99 -21.27 3.46 -9.64
N PHE A 100 -20.49 4.17 -10.45
CA PHE A 100 -19.16 3.75 -10.88
C PHE A 100 -18.16 4.89 -10.81
N TYR A 101 -16.87 4.54 -10.78
CA TYR A 101 -15.80 5.41 -11.23
C TYR A 101 -14.82 4.67 -12.13
N ALA A 102 -14.26 5.43 -13.09
CA ALA A 102 -13.23 4.95 -14.01
C ALA A 102 -11.86 5.42 -13.52
N MET A 103 -10.90 4.52 -13.48
CA MET A 103 -9.52 4.80 -13.07
C MET A 103 -8.54 4.19 -14.08
N LYS A 104 -7.27 4.60 -14.00
CA LYS A 104 -6.20 3.97 -14.79
C LYS A 104 -6.23 2.46 -14.59
N PHE A 105 -6.29 1.70 -15.69
CA PHE A 105 -6.00 0.28 -15.64
C PHE A 105 -4.49 0.08 -15.48
N VAL A 106 -4.08 -0.61 -14.43
CA VAL A 106 -2.69 -0.88 -14.13
C VAL A 106 -2.34 -2.25 -14.69
N GLU A 107 -1.56 -2.26 -15.78
CA GLU A 107 -0.96 -3.50 -16.29
C GLU A 107 0.20 -3.85 -15.38
N GLY A 108 0.02 -4.84 -14.50
CA GLY A 108 1.04 -5.17 -13.51
C GLY A 108 0.60 -6.29 -12.60
N GLU A 109 1.39 -6.50 -11.57
CA GLU A 109 1.17 -7.56 -10.59
C GLU A 109 1.00 -6.98 -9.19
N ARG A 110 0.14 -7.60 -8.39
CA ARG A 110 -0.02 -7.22 -6.98
C ARG A 110 1.24 -7.56 -6.20
N LEU A 111 1.57 -6.71 -5.24
CA LEU A 111 2.79 -6.84 -4.44
C LEU A 111 2.85 -8.17 -3.66
N ASP A 112 1.71 -8.72 -3.22
CA ASP A 112 1.64 -10.01 -2.52
C ASP A 112 2.07 -11.19 -3.41
N ALA A 113 1.78 -11.14 -4.70
CA ALA A 113 2.22 -12.12 -5.68
C ALA A 113 3.67 -11.86 -6.13
N LEU A 114 4.00 -10.61 -6.48
CA LEU A 114 5.32 -10.21 -6.95
C LEU A 114 6.41 -10.47 -5.91
N ALA A 115 6.16 -10.22 -4.63
CA ALA A 115 7.12 -10.42 -3.54
C ALA A 115 7.67 -11.86 -3.44
N LYS A 116 6.93 -12.84 -3.96
CA LYS A 116 7.38 -14.24 -4.01
C LYS A 116 8.50 -14.48 -5.02
N ARG A 117 8.66 -13.59 -6.00
CA ARG A 117 9.62 -13.70 -7.12
C ARG A 117 10.77 -12.70 -7.06
N ILE A 118 10.67 -11.67 -6.22
CA ILE A 118 11.77 -10.71 -6.04
C ILE A 118 12.83 -11.34 -5.11
N ASP A 119 14.02 -11.55 -5.61
CA ASP A 119 15.11 -12.18 -4.86
C ASP A 119 15.92 -11.17 -4.04
N GLY A 120 16.04 -9.94 -4.50
CA GLY A 120 16.91 -8.92 -3.89
C GLY A 120 16.24 -8.07 -2.82
N ILE A 121 16.84 -7.99 -1.61
CA ILE A 121 16.37 -7.08 -0.55
C ILE A 121 16.34 -5.62 -1.00
N HIS A 122 17.33 -5.18 -1.79
CA HIS A 122 17.42 -3.80 -2.27
C HIS A 122 16.25 -3.43 -3.19
N GLU A 123 15.83 -4.35 -4.06
CA GLU A 123 14.68 -4.14 -4.93
C GLU A 123 13.39 -4.04 -4.13
N ARG A 124 13.18 -4.94 -3.16
CA ARG A 124 12.03 -4.90 -2.24
C ARG A 124 11.96 -3.58 -1.47
N LEU A 125 13.09 -3.10 -0.98
CA LEU A 125 13.16 -1.84 -0.26
C LEU A 125 12.92 -0.61 -1.16
N ARG A 126 13.34 -0.65 -2.42
CA ARG A 126 13.03 0.41 -3.39
C ARG A 126 11.54 0.48 -3.71
N ILE A 127 10.88 -0.68 -3.85
CA ILE A 127 9.41 -0.73 -4.00
C ILE A 127 8.75 -0.12 -2.74
N PHE A 128 9.23 -0.53 -1.56
CA PHE A 128 8.71 0.01 -0.30
C PHE A 128 8.87 1.53 -0.18
N GLN A 129 10.01 2.10 -0.61
CA GLN A 129 10.21 3.55 -0.64
C GLN A 129 9.16 4.26 -1.50
N ARG A 130 8.86 3.73 -2.70
CA ARG A 130 7.82 4.30 -3.57
C ARG A 130 6.42 4.23 -2.96
N ILE A 131 6.12 3.18 -2.19
CA ILE A 131 4.87 3.11 -1.41
C ILE A 131 4.86 4.24 -0.37
N CYS A 132 5.97 4.42 0.37
CA CYS A 132 6.08 5.49 1.36
C CYS A 132 5.91 6.88 0.73
N GLU A 133 6.48 7.13 -0.45
CA GLU A 133 6.34 8.42 -1.18
C GLU A 133 4.87 8.73 -1.47
N ALA A 134 4.10 7.75 -1.98
CA ALA A 134 2.68 7.89 -2.26
C ALA A 134 1.86 8.17 -0.99
N VAL A 135 2.14 7.44 0.09
CA VAL A 135 1.43 7.60 1.37
C VAL A 135 1.80 8.93 2.04
N ALA A 136 3.08 9.32 2.05
CA ALA A 136 3.53 10.60 2.58
C ALA A 136 2.89 11.79 1.85
N PHE A 137 2.73 11.67 0.52
CA PHE A 137 2.03 12.68 -0.28
C PHE A 137 0.56 12.81 0.11
N ALA A 138 -0.14 11.69 0.35
CA ALA A 138 -1.52 11.70 0.81
C ALA A 138 -1.65 12.31 2.22
N HIS A 139 -0.75 11.95 3.14
CA HIS A 139 -0.69 12.50 4.49
C HIS A 139 -0.46 14.01 4.49
N ALA A 140 0.43 14.53 3.63
CA ALA A 140 0.62 15.97 3.46
C ALA A 140 -0.65 16.72 3.02
N ARG A 141 -1.64 16.00 2.46
CA ARG A 141 -2.98 16.52 2.11
C ARG A 141 -4.03 16.17 3.15
N GLY A 142 -3.63 15.64 4.29
CA GLY A 142 -4.53 15.26 5.38
C GLY A 142 -5.39 14.03 5.05
N ILE A 143 -4.94 13.15 4.16
CA ILE A 143 -5.67 11.94 3.76
C ILE A 143 -4.94 10.71 4.27
N LEU A 144 -5.64 9.87 5.05
CA LEU A 144 -5.17 8.57 5.53
C LEU A 144 -5.74 7.45 4.66
N HIS A 145 -4.95 6.41 4.42
CA HIS A 145 -5.37 5.24 3.66
C HIS A 145 -6.23 4.27 4.48
N ARG A 146 -5.76 3.88 5.68
CA ARG A 146 -6.41 3.02 6.67
C ARG A 146 -6.56 1.53 6.33
N ASP A 147 -6.28 1.11 5.11
CA ASP A 147 -6.28 -0.31 4.69
C ASP A 147 -5.05 -0.62 3.81
N LEU A 148 -3.87 -0.15 4.25
CA LEU A 148 -2.61 -0.47 3.56
C LEU A 148 -2.24 -1.93 3.77
N LYS A 149 -2.05 -2.65 2.65
CA LYS A 149 -1.64 -4.06 2.61
C LYS A 149 -1.03 -4.37 1.24
N PRO A 150 -0.28 -5.47 1.10
CA PRO A 150 0.36 -5.82 -0.17
C PRO A 150 -0.62 -5.98 -1.33
N GLU A 151 -1.85 -6.42 -1.05
CA GLU A 151 -2.91 -6.60 -2.05
C GLU A 151 -3.38 -5.27 -2.65
N ASN A 152 -3.22 -4.16 -1.92
CA ASN A 152 -3.61 -2.81 -2.36
C ASN A 152 -2.44 -2.06 -3.01
N VAL A 153 -1.37 -2.77 -3.38
CA VAL A 153 -0.23 -2.21 -4.11
C VAL A 153 -0.02 -2.98 -5.41
N MET A 154 0.01 -2.27 -6.52
CA MET A 154 0.33 -2.83 -7.84
C MET A 154 1.72 -2.36 -8.29
N VAL A 155 2.45 -3.26 -8.92
CA VAL A 155 3.75 -2.96 -9.53
C VAL A 155 3.67 -3.26 -11.03
N GLY A 156 3.84 -2.25 -11.83
CA GLY A 156 3.78 -2.35 -13.28
C GLY A 156 5.09 -2.84 -13.91
N PRO A 157 5.06 -3.18 -15.22
CA PRO A 157 6.18 -3.80 -15.92
C PRO A 157 7.39 -2.88 -16.06
N PHE A 158 7.22 -1.57 -15.95
CA PHE A 158 8.30 -0.57 -15.99
C PHE A 158 8.75 -0.14 -14.57
N GLY A 159 8.30 -0.89 -13.54
CA GLY A 159 8.66 -0.65 -12.15
C GLY A 159 7.87 0.48 -11.49
N GLU A 160 6.79 0.97 -12.10
CA GLU A 160 5.86 1.88 -11.44
C GLU A 160 5.16 1.16 -10.27
N VAL A 161 5.06 1.84 -9.13
CA VAL A 161 4.41 1.32 -7.92
C VAL A 161 3.21 2.20 -7.63
N LEU A 162 2.03 1.61 -7.59
CA LEU A 162 0.76 2.31 -7.41
C LEU A 162 0.02 1.78 -6.18
N VAL A 163 -0.29 2.68 -5.27
CA VAL A 163 -1.16 2.42 -4.12
C VAL A 163 -2.60 2.63 -4.55
N MET A 164 -3.42 1.60 -4.31
CA MET A 164 -4.82 1.53 -4.75
C MET A 164 -5.75 1.40 -3.55
N ASP A 165 -7.05 1.45 -3.83
CA ASP A 165 -8.14 1.13 -2.89
C ASP A 165 -8.20 2.03 -1.65
N TRP A 166 -8.42 3.33 -1.88
CA TRP A 166 -8.56 4.36 -0.85
C TRP A 166 -9.99 4.42 -0.25
N GLY A 167 -10.78 3.33 -0.40
CA GLY A 167 -12.21 3.28 -0.05
C GLY A 167 -12.54 3.49 1.42
N VAL A 168 -11.54 3.34 2.30
CA VAL A 168 -11.67 3.57 3.74
C VAL A 168 -10.99 4.86 4.19
N ALA A 169 -10.45 5.62 3.23
CA ALA A 169 -9.69 6.82 3.52
C ALA A 169 -10.49 7.85 4.35
N LYS A 170 -9.81 8.50 5.29
CA LYS A 170 -10.34 9.61 6.10
C LYS A 170 -9.60 10.88 5.76
N ILE A 171 -10.36 11.96 5.60
CA ILE A 171 -9.80 13.31 5.54
C ILE A 171 -9.62 13.81 6.97
N LEU A 172 -8.38 14.06 7.39
CA LEU A 172 -8.04 14.58 8.73
C LEU A 172 -8.31 16.08 8.86
N ARG A 173 -8.15 16.81 7.75
CA ARG A 173 -8.37 18.26 7.71
C ARG A 173 -9.21 18.57 6.47
N GLU A 174 -10.35 19.16 6.66
CA GLU A 174 -11.02 19.91 5.59
C GLU A 174 -10.16 21.16 5.36
N GLY A 175 -9.33 21.13 4.33
CA GLY A 175 -8.72 22.35 3.81
C GLY A 175 -9.83 23.32 3.39
N PRO A 176 -9.56 24.66 3.25
CA PRO A 176 -10.57 25.59 2.80
C PRO A 176 -11.21 25.03 1.53
N ALA A 177 -12.53 24.93 1.53
CA ALA A 177 -13.29 24.38 0.41
C ALA A 177 -12.78 25.03 -0.89
N PRO A 178 -12.51 24.24 -1.96
CA PRO A 178 -12.20 24.85 -3.25
C PRO A 178 -13.33 25.80 -3.58
N ARG A 179 -12.99 27.05 -3.94
CA ARG A 179 -13.96 27.99 -4.50
C ARG A 179 -14.72 27.23 -5.58
N GLU A 180 -16.05 27.15 -5.40
CA GLU A 180 -16.94 26.56 -6.38
C GLU A 180 -16.64 27.20 -7.72
N VAL A 181 -16.04 26.43 -8.61
CA VAL A 181 -16.02 26.78 -10.03
C VAL A 181 -17.45 26.49 -10.50
N HIS A 182 -18.26 27.52 -10.56
CA HIS A 182 -19.56 27.46 -11.18
C HIS A 182 -19.39 27.05 -12.65
N ALA A 183 -19.46 25.74 -12.92
CA ALA A 183 -19.84 25.26 -14.22
C ALA A 183 -21.35 25.47 -14.32
N SER A 184 -21.72 26.48 -15.08
CA SER A 184 -23.09 26.87 -15.40
C SER A 184 -23.76 25.76 -16.19
N ILE A 185 -24.41 24.81 -15.49
CA ILE A 185 -25.49 23.98 -16.05
C ILE A 185 -26.71 24.31 -15.21
N GLY A 186 -27.58 25.11 -15.79
CA GLY A 186 -28.83 25.55 -15.15
C GLY A 186 -29.76 24.38 -14.87
N VAL A 187 -29.93 24.08 -13.59
CA VAL A 187 -31.15 23.49 -13.06
C VAL A 187 -31.43 24.18 -11.72
N GLU A 188 -32.37 25.11 -11.74
CA GLU A 188 -32.99 25.65 -10.52
C GLU A 188 -33.72 24.54 -9.79
N THR A 189 -33.23 24.13 -8.64
CA THR A 189 -34.02 23.50 -7.61
C THR A 189 -33.65 24.08 -6.25
N SER A 190 -34.43 25.05 -5.86
CA SER A 190 -34.52 25.57 -4.49
C SER A 190 -34.85 24.43 -3.52
N ARG A 191 -33.86 23.93 -2.79
CA ARG A 191 -34.07 23.24 -1.52
C ARG A 191 -32.86 23.47 -0.60
N LYS A 192 -33.17 24.11 0.54
CA LYS A 192 -32.27 24.29 1.68
C LYS A 192 -31.55 22.97 1.98
N ALA A 193 -30.19 23.00 1.93
CA ALA A 193 -29.39 21.92 2.43
C ALA A 193 -29.64 21.71 3.93
N PRO A 194 -29.92 20.48 4.37
CA PRO A 194 -29.92 20.19 5.79
C PRO A 194 -28.48 20.16 6.26
N THR A 195 -28.16 20.97 7.25
CA THR A 195 -26.92 20.90 8.05
C THR A 195 -26.89 19.53 8.73
N VAL A 196 -26.19 18.56 8.16
CA VAL A 196 -25.99 17.26 8.80
C VAL A 196 -24.71 17.31 9.61
N THR A 197 -24.83 17.90 10.79
CA THR A 197 -23.94 17.68 11.92
C THR A 197 -24.45 16.48 12.72
N LYS A 198 -24.14 15.26 12.27
CA LYS A 198 -24.09 14.09 13.14
C LYS A 198 -23.01 13.17 12.60
N PRO A 199 -22.00 12.77 13.42
CA PRO A 199 -21.11 11.68 13.04
C PRO A 199 -21.97 10.42 12.89
N LEU A 200 -21.95 9.81 11.70
CA LEU A 200 -22.57 8.51 11.51
C LEU A 200 -21.85 7.52 12.42
N LYS A 201 -22.50 7.16 13.51
CA LYS A 201 -22.17 5.96 14.26
C LYS A 201 -22.35 4.78 13.30
N THR A 202 -21.25 4.16 12.89
CA THR A 202 -21.27 2.80 12.38
C THR A 202 -21.79 1.93 13.53
N GLU A 203 -23.02 1.44 13.42
CA GLU A 203 -23.55 0.47 14.35
C GLU A 203 -22.64 -0.74 14.35
N HIS A 204 -22.15 -1.05 15.56
CA HIS A 204 -21.56 -2.31 16.02
C HIS A 204 -20.49 -3.00 15.13
N GLY A 205 -19.23 -2.78 15.47
CA GLY A 205 -18.26 -3.91 15.56
C GLY A 205 -17.78 -4.55 14.25
N THR A 206 -17.99 -3.94 13.09
CA THR A 206 -17.36 -4.44 11.87
C THR A 206 -15.90 -4.00 11.87
N ILE A 207 -14.99 -4.92 12.25
CA ILE A 207 -13.54 -4.73 12.15
C ILE A 207 -13.22 -4.58 10.66
N LEU A 208 -12.96 -3.34 10.23
CA LEU A 208 -12.69 -3.00 8.85
C LEU A 208 -11.17 -3.04 8.64
N GLY A 209 -10.66 -4.05 7.95
CA GLY A 209 -9.26 -4.21 7.58
C GLY A 209 -8.80 -5.67 7.58
N THR A 210 -7.65 -5.93 6.97
CA THR A 210 -7.07 -7.28 6.90
C THR A 210 -6.26 -7.58 8.17
N PRO A 211 -6.61 -8.64 8.95
CA PRO A 211 -5.83 -9.03 10.13
C PRO A 211 -4.34 -9.16 9.79
N GLY A 212 -3.47 -8.53 10.59
CA GLY A 212 -2.02 -8.56 10.40
C GLY A 212 -1.40 -7.28 9.83
N TYR A 213 -2.18 -6.42 9.16
CA TYR A 213 -1.73 -5.10 8.70
C TYR A 213 -2.41 -3.94 9.41
N MET A 214 -3.48 -4.22 10.14
CA MET A 214 -4.27 -3.23 10.86
C MET A 214 -3.58 -2.81 12.15
N ALA A 215 -3.53 -1.51 12.41
CA ALA A 215 -3.00 -0.97 13.65
C ALA A 215 -3.87 -1.36 14.87
N PRO A 216 -3.27 -1.56 16.07
CA PRO A 216 -4.00 -1.98 17.26
C PRO A 216 -5.17 -1.05 17.62
N GLU A 217 -5.01 0.27 17.52
CA GLU A 217 -6.05 1.27 17.75
C GLU A 217 -7.21 1.16 16.74
N GLN A 218 -6.91 0.81 15.50
CA GLN A 218 -7.95 0.52 14.50
C GLN A 218 -8.73 -0.75 14.86
N ALA A 219 -8.02 -1.81 15.28
CA ALA A 219 -8.63 -3.07 15.68
C ALA A 219 -9.52 -2.91 16.93
N ARG A 220 -9.20 -1.96 17.82
CA ARG A 220 -10.04 -1.61 18.97
C ARG A 220 -11.23 -0.72 18.62
N GLY A 221 -11.34 -0.27 17.35
CA GLY A 221 -12.42 0.61 16.92
C GLY A 221 -12.32 2.06 17.42
N GLU A 222 -11.14 2.51 17.81
CA GLU A 222 -10.86 3.87 18.30
C GLU A 222 -10.82 4.90 17.16
N VAL A 223 -11.90 4.96 16.37
CA VAL A 223 -11.94 5.67 15.07
C VAL A 223 -11.61 7.17 15.18
N GLU A 224 -11.88 7.79 16.32
CA GLU A 224 -11.65 9.23 16.53
C GLU A 224 -10.17 9.57 16.77
N SER A 225 -9.40 8.63 17.34
CA SER A 225 -7.98 8.79 17.67
C SER A 225 -7.03 8.35 16.55
N ILE A 226 -7.55 7.80 15.43
CA ILE A 226 -6.72 7.35 14.32
C ILE A 226 -6.09 8.53 13.59
N ASP A 227 -4.75 8.57 13.61
CA ASP A 227 -3.91 9.53 12.90
C ASP A 227 -3.01 8.84 11.84
N GLU A 228 -2.03 9.56 11.30
CA GLU A 228 -1.06 9.08 10.31
C GLU A 228 -0.26 7.85 10.77
N ARG A 229 -0.15 7.66 12.08
CA ARG A 229 0.61 6.55 12.68
C ARG A 229 -0.05 5.19 12.49
N ALA A 230 -1.35 5.16 12.19
CA ALA A 230 -2.02 3.93 11.81
C ALA A 230 -1.51 3.40 10.46
N ASP A 231 -1.35 4.28 9.46
CA ASP A 231 -0.75 3.90 8.16
C ASP A 231 0.74 3.54 8.31
N ILE A 232 1.47 4.20 9.22
CA ILE A 232 2.87 3.84 9.53
C ILE A 232 2.98 2.42 10.08
N TYR A 233 2.04 2.00 10.94
CA TYR A 233 1.98 0.60 11.39
C TYR A 233 1.78 -0.36 10.22
N SER A 234 0.82 -0.09 9.36
CA SER A 234 0.53 -0.90 8.17
C SER A 234 1.73 -0.96 7.22
N LEU A 235 2.44 0.15 7.02
CA LEU A 235 3.71 0.19 6.27
C LEU A 235 4.79 -0.67 6.95
N GLY A 236 4.90 -0.64 8.26
CA GLY A 236 5.79 -1.52 9.01
C GLY A 236 5.49 -3.00 8.78
N ALA A 237 4.20 -3.37 8.74
CA ALA A 237 3.75 -4.72 8.43
C ALA A 237 4.06 -5.13 6.97
N ILE A 238 3.90 -4.21 6.01
CA ILE A 238 4.31 -4.41 4.61
C ILE A 238 5.83 -4.60 4.52
N LEU A 239 6.61 -3.78 5.22
CA LEU A 239 8.07 -3.93 5.25
C LEU A 239 8.48 -5.30 5.81
N LYS A 240 7.88 -5.71 6.93
CA LYS A 240 8.09 -7.04 7.53
C LYS A 240 7.73 -8.16 6.54
N PHE A 241 6.62 -8.04 5.83
CA PHE A 241 6.21 -8.98 4.79
C PHE A 241 7.26 -9.07 3.67
N LEU A 242 7.73 -7.94 3.17
CA LEU A 242 8.71 -7.87 2.09
C LEU A 242 10.06 -8.50 2.47
N VAL A 243 10.50 -8.37 3.73
CA VAL A 243 11.80 -8.90 4.19
C VAL A 243 11.73 -10.33 4.73
N ALA A 244 10.55 -10.83 5.09
CA ALA A 244 10.40 -12.20 5.57
C ALA A 244 10.66 -13.27 4.49
N GLY A 245 10.61 -12.87 3.22
CA GLY A 245 10.69 -13.80 2.09
C GLY A 245 9.43 -14.68 1.97
N PRO A 246 9.30 -15.47 0.90
CA PRO A 246 8.19 -16.40 0.75
C PRO A 246 8.21 -17.40 1.91
N LYS A 247 7.11 -17.49 2.65
CA LYS A 247 6.88 -18.61 3.56
C LYS A 247 6.84 -19.86 2.69
N SER A 248 7.77 -20.79 2.87
CA SER A 248 7.55 -22.14 2.36
C SER A 248 6.31 -22.65 3.06
N ASP A 249 5.28 -23.01 2.29
CA ASP A 249 4.09 -23.71 2.78
C ASP A 249 4.51 -25.12 3.25
N ALA A 250 5.23 -25.19 4.34
CA ALA A 250 5.44 -26.42 5.08
C ALA A 250 4.23 -26.59 6.00
N SER A 251 3.21 -27.27 5.50
CA SER A 251 2.17 -27.86 6.35
C SER A 251 2.82 -28.63 7.49
N PRO A 252 2.43 -28.43 8.75
CA PRO A 252 2.84 -29.28 9.83
C PRO A 252 2.02 -30.60 9.75
N GLY A 253 2.63 -31.66 9.25
CA GLY A 253 2.01 -32.98 9.31
C GLY A 253 2.33 -33.91 8.15
N SER A 254 3.49 -34.56 8.19
CA SER A 254 3.66 -35.99 7.93
C SER A 254 5.15 -36.38 8.17
N ASP A 255 5.43 -36.81 9.37
CA ASP A 255 6.59 -37.67 9.64
C ASP A 255 6.33 -39.01 8.96
N SER A 256 7.05 -39.28 7.87
CA SER A 256 7.28 -40.64 7.42
C SER A 256 8.70 -40.75 6.95
N GLY A 257 9.50 -41.57 7.67
CA GLY A 257 10.92 -41.79 7.49
C GLY A 257 11.26 -42.27 6.07
N GLY A 258 12.26 -41.61 5.51
CA GLY A 258 12.91 -41.98 4.25
C GLY A 258 14.34 -41.47 4.26
N SER A 259 15.28 -42.40 4.53
CA SER A 259 16.71 -42.20 4.33
C SER A 259 16.98 -41.93 2.83
N GLY A 260 17.33 -40.69 2.51
CA GLY A 260 17.72 -40.28 1.15
C GLY A 260 18.69 -39.11 1.23
N THR A 261 19.81 -39.29 0.62
CA THR A 261 20.99 -38.44 0.45
C THR A 261 20.62 -36.94 0.31
N ARG A 262 20.99 -36.16 1.31
CA ARG A 262 20.79 -34.70 1.34
C ARG A 262 21.77 -34.03 0.38
N THR A 263 21.38 -33.83 -0.86
CA THR A 263 21.97 -32.79 -1.69
C THR A 263 21.55 -31.44 -1.08
N ALA A 264 22.54 -30.70 -0.60
CA ALA A 264 22.39 -29.41 0.02
C ALA A 264 21.93 -28.37 -1.03
N SER A 265 20.62 -28.29 -1.26
CA SER A 265 19.97 -27.07 -1.73
C SER A 265 19.51 -26.33 -0.48
N SER A 266 20.43 -25.61 0.16
CA SER A 266 20.12 -24.67 1.22
C SER A 266 19.37 -23.50 0.56
N THR A 267 18.04 -23.59 0.53
CA THR A 267 17.19 -22.40 0.41
C THR A 267 17.56 -21.49 1.58
N ALA A 268 18.44 -20.54 1.29
CA ALA A 268 18.85 -19.51 2.22
C ALA A 268 17.58 -18.81 2.67
N ARG A 269 17.14 -19.14 3.89
CA ARG A 269 16.15 -18.36 4.64
C ARG A 269 16.72 -16.96 4.62
N ALA A 270 16.10 -16.06 3.83
CA ALA A 270 16.52 -14.67 3.74
C ALA A 270 16.33 -14.06 5.13
N TYR A 271 17.38 -14.05 5.92
CA TYR A 271 17.39 -13.48 7.26
C TYR A 271 17.28 -11.97 7.08
N ALA A 272 16.15 -11.39 7.44
CA ALA A 272 15.98 -9.94 7.39
C ALA A 272 17.16 -9.26 8.07
N PRO A 273 17.87 -8.32 7.41
CA PRO A 273 18.97 -7.61 8.04
C PRO A 273 18.49 -6.96 9.34
N LYS A 274 19.23 -7.09 10.44
CA LYS A 274 18.82 -6.62 11.77
C LYS A 274 18.34 -5.15 11.76
N ALA A 275 18.98 -4.31 10.97
CA ALA A 275 18.61 -2.91 10.84
C ALA A 275 17.22 -2.75 10.20
N VAL A 276 16.91 -3.51 9.13
CA VAL A 276 15.58 -3.44 8.47
C VAL A 276 14.50 -4.04 9.35
N ALA A 277 14.81 -5.12 10.07
CA ALA A 277 13.90 -5.70 11.06
C ALA A 277 13.58 -4.70 12.19
N ALA A 278 14.58 -3.95 12.66
CA ALA A 278 14.39 -2.90 13.68
C ALA A 278 13.53 -1.73 13.15
N ILE A 279 13.69 -1.33 11.88
CA ILE A 279 12.83 -0.32 11.24
C ILE A 279 11.37 -0.81 11.24
N ALA A 280 11.12 -2.04 10.78
CA ALA A 280 9.78 -2.62 10.76
C ALA A 280 9.18 -2.71 12.17
N GLN A 281 9.97 -3.16 13.16
CA GLN A 281 9.55 -3.27 14.54
C GLN A 281 9.17 -1.92 15.15
N LYS A 282 9.98 -0.86 14.92
CA LYS A 282 9.68 0.49 15.37
C LYS A 282 8.39 1.03 14.73
N ALA A 283 8.20 0.83 13.42
CA ALA A 283 6.97 1.22 12.74
C ALA A 283 5.74 0.48 13.30
N MET A 284 5.89 -0.78 13.71
CA MET A 284 4.84 -1.63 14.27
C MET A 284 4.75 -1.59 15.81
N ALA A 285 5.30 -0.58 16.46
CA ALA A 285 5.16 -0.44 17.92
C ALA A 285 3.67 -0.38 18.29
N GLU A 286 3.31 -1.01 19.41
CA GLU A 286 1.93 -1.05 19.90
C GLU A 286 1.40 0.36 20.15
N GLU A 287 2.17 1.15 20.92
CA GLU A 287 1.87 2.54 21.21
C GLU A 287 2.18 3.43 20.00
N PRO A 288 1.20 4.19 19.47
CA PRO A 288 1.41 5.08 18.33
C PRO A 288 2.55 6.10 18.56
N ALA A 289 2.73 6.58 19.78
CA ALA A 289 3.79 7.53 20.14
C ALA A 289 5.21 6.95 20.01
N SER A 290 5.35 5.63 20.07
CA SER A 290 6.63 4.92 19.91
C SER A 290 7.00 4.63 18.47
N ARG A 291 6.09 4.85 17.52
CA ARG A 291 6.31 4.71 16.08
C ARG A 291 7.12 5.89 15.52
N TYR A 292 7.36 5.89 14.23
CA TYR A 292 7.88 7.08 13.54
C TYR A 292 6.86 8.22 13.61
N ALA A 293 7.35 9.46 13.64
CA ALA A 293 6.47 10.64 13.66
C ALA A 293 5.76 10.85 12.31
N SER A 294 6.42 10.50 11.21
CA SER A 294 5.89 10.61 9.85
C SER A 294 6.31 9.43 8.97
N VAL A 295 5.60 9.23 7.86
CA VAL A 295 5.99 8.26 6.81
C VAL A 295 7.33 8.64 6.19
N SER A 296 7.64 9.94 6.11
CA SER A 296 8.92 10.45 5.60
C SER A 296 10.09 10.01 6.49
N ASP A 297 9.92 9.99 7.81
CA ASP A 297 10.95 9.52 8.74
C ASP A 297 11.21 8.01 8.58
N LEU A 298 10.15 7.23 8.39
CA LEU A 298 10.25 5.80 8.08
C LEU A 298 11.00 5.57 6.75
N ALA A 299 10.61 6.29 5.70
CA ALA A 299 11.25 6.20 4.38
C ALA A 299 12.73 6.62 4.44
N GLN A 300 13.07 7.64 5.24
CA GLN A 300 14.45 8.09 5.43
C GLN A 300 15.32 7.02 6.09
N ASP A 301 14.81 6.29 7.08
CA ASP A 301 15.56 5.19 7.70
C ASP A 301 15.81 4.04 6.71
N VAL A 302 14.85 3.74 5.86
CA VAL A 302 15.03 2.77 4.76
C VAL A 302 16.06 3.28 3.74
N ALA A 303 16.02 4.56 3.37
CA ALA A 303 17.02 5.17 2.50
C ALA A 303 18.43 5.10 3.10
N ARG A 304 18.58 5.45 4.39
CA ARG A 304 19.86 5.31 5.10
C ARG A 304 20.41 3.90 5.05
N TYR A 305 19.55 2.89 5.25
CA TYR A 305 19.97 1.50 5.13
C TYR A 305 20.48 1.17 3.71
N LEU A 306 19.76 1.60 2.67
CA LEU A 306 20.16 1.37 1.27
C LEU A 306 21.50 2.04 0.94
N ASP A 307 21.76 3.21 1.52
CA ASP A 307 23.01 3.97 1.37
C ASP A 307 24.16 3.48 2.27
N GLY A 308 23.91 2.42 3.05
CA GLY A 308 24.87 1.90 4.03
C GLY A 308 25.16 2.86 5.19
N ALA A 309 24.23 3.79 5.48
CA ALA A 309 24.29 4.72 6.59
C ALA A 309 23.61 4.13 7.86
N PRO A 310 23.91 4.66 9.07
CA PRO A 310 23.25 4.24 10.31
C PRO A 310 21.78 4.60 10.28
N VAL A 311 20.92 3.65 10.70
CA VAL A 311 19.48 3.85 10.81
C VAL A 311 19.09 4.25 12.23
N SER A 312 18.09 5.11 12.38
CA SER A 312 17.67 5.61 13.71
C SER A 312 17.05 4.52 14.59
N ALA A 313 16.42 3.52 13.97
CA ALA A 313 15.77 2.42 14.68
C ALA A 313 16.76 1.36 15.22
N TYR A 314 18.01 1.36 14.80
CA TYR A 314 19.01 0.36 15.19
C TYR A 314 20.30 1.03 15.68
N PRO A 315 20.51 1.14 16.99
CA PRO A 315 21.76 1.68 17.52
C PRO A 315 22.91 0.71 17.19
N GLU A 316 23.83 1.17 16.35
CA GLU A 316 25.00 0.37 16.00
C GLU A 316 26.01 0.36 17.14
N SER A 317 26.64 -0.79 17.37
CA SER A 317 27.80 -0.87 18.26
C SER A 317 29.01 -0.14 17.65
N VAL A 318 29.92 0.33 18.50
CA VAL A 318 31.17 1.02 18.07
C VAL A 318 31.95 0.14 17.09
N PHE A 319 31.98 -1.18 17.28
CA PHE A 319 32.62 -2.13 16.38
C PHE A 319 31.97 -2.20 15.00
N GLN A 320 30.63 -2.17 14.93
CA GLN A 320 29.90 -2.17 13.65
C GLN A 320 30.14 -0.87 12.88
N THR A 321 30.17 0.26 13.58
CA THR A 321 30.52 1.56 13.01
C THR A 321 31.93 1.55 12.46
N ALA A 322 32.91 1.04 13.20
CA ALA A 322 34.30 0.93 12.77
C ALA A 322 34.45 -0.01 11.56
N ALA A 323 33.79 -1.17 11.57
CA ALA A 323 33.84 -2.12 10.46
C ALA A 323 33.25 -1.53 9.17
N ARG A 324 32.12 -0.83 9.29
CA ARG A 324 31.51 -0.11 8.16
C ARG A 324 32.42 0.99 7.61
N TRP A 325 33.05 1.75 8.50
CA TRP A 325 34.02 2.78 8.10
C TRP A 325 35.21 2.17 7.37
N ALA A 326 35.75 1.06 7.89
CA ALA A 326 36.86 0.34 7.28
C ALA A 326 36.48 -0.20 5.88
N THR A 327 35.28 -0.74 5.70
CA THR A 327 34.83 -1.23 4.38
C THR A 327 34.58 -0.09 3.40
N ARG A 328 34.03 1.04 3.83
CA ARG A 328 33.78 2.23 3.00
C ARG A 328 35.09 2.86 2.50
N TYR A 329 36.11 2.91 3.35
CA TYR A 329 37.41 3.55 3.05
C TYR A 329 38.54 2.55 2.82
N ARG A 330 38.19 1.27 2.51
CA ARG A 330 39.17 0.20 2.34
C ARG A 330 40.34 0.54 1.39
N VAL A 331 40.06 1.26 0.28
CA VAL A 331 41.07 1.68 -0.68
C VAL A 331 41.99 2.73 -0.09
N ALA A 332 41.42 3.76 0.56
CA ALA A 332 42.19 4.81 1.20
C ALA A 332 43.05 4.26 2.35
N ILE A 333 42.45 3.39 3.18
CA ILE A 333 43.21 2.69 4.26
C ILE A 333 44.33 1.85 3.68
N GLY A 334 44.07 1.09 2.61
CA GLY A 334 45.08 0.29 1.92
C GLY A 334 46.24 1.14 1.37
N LEU A 335 45.94 2.30 0.76
CA LEU A 335 46.99 3.23 0.27
C LEU A 335 47.82 3.81 1.41
N VAL A 336 47.16 4.21 2.53
CA VAL A 336 47.91 4.70 3.71
C VAL A 336 48.79 3.64 4.32
N LEU A 337 48.30 2.40 4.45
CA LEU A 337 49.07 1.30 4.98
C LEU A 337 50.28 0.95 4.04
N ALA A 338 50.03 0.94 2.73
CA ALA A 338 51.13 0.72 1.74
C ALA A 338 52.18 1.83 1.83
N TYR A 339 51.76 3.08 1.94
CA TYR A 339 52.70 4.22 2.11
C TYR A 339 53.51 4.10 3.41
N LEU A 340 52.84 3.79 4.54
CA LEU A 340 53.52 3.61 5.82
C LEU A 340 54.52 2.41 5.77
N PHE A 341 54.15 1.32 5.10
CA PHE A 341 55.03 0.16 4.92
C PHE A 341 56.27 0.51 4.12
N VAL A 342 56.13 1.19 2.96
CA VAL A 342 57.27 1.63 2.14
C VAL A 342 58.16 2.57 2.93
N ARG A 343 57.59 3.51 3.67
CA ARG A 343 58.34 4.46 4.51
C ARG A 343 59.09 3.73 5.64
N ALA A 344 58.48 2.75 6.28
CA ALA A 344 59.14 1.94 7.30
C ALA A 344 60.35 1.13 6.73
N LEU A 345 60.14 0.53 5.55
CA LEU A 345 61.22 -0.17 4.82
C LEU A 345 62.40 0.78 4.48
N MET A 346 62.11 1.97 4.00
CA MET A 346 63.11 2.98 3.65
C MET A 346 63.90 3.44 4.89
N LEU A 347 63.24 3.63 6.04
CA LEU A 347 63.92 3.96 7.30
C LEU A 347 64.79 2.83 7.85
N LEU A 348 64.39 1.57 7.66
CA LEU A 348 65.21 0.42 8.04
C LEU A 348 66.42 0.26 7.14
N TRP A 349 66.26 0.60 5.85
CA TRP A 349 67.41 0.56 4.90
C TRP A 349 68.43 1.68 5.14
N LEU A 350 67.95 2.90 5.51
CA LEU A 350 68.84 4.04 5.84
C LEU A 350 69.58 3.89 7.18
N ARG A 351 69.14 2.95 8.04
CA ARG A 351 69.82 2.66 9.33
C ARG A 351 70.83 1.52 9.24
N ARG A 352 70.98 0.86 8.08
CA ARG A 352 72.06 -0.06 7.78
C ARG A 352 73.18 0.63 6.98
#